data_f0e6aab92b70ca627ea9450f6c9b68e1
#
_entry.id   f0e6aab92b70ca627ea9450f6c9b68e1
#
_cell.length_a   1.000
_cell.length_b   1.000
_cell.length_c   1.000
_cell.angle_alpha   90.00
_cell.angle_beta   90.00
_cell.angle_gamma   90.00
#
_symmetry.space_group_name_H-M   'P 1'
#
loop_
_entity.id
_entity.type
_entity.pdbx_description
1 polymer ?
#
loop_
_entity_poly.entity_id
_entity_poly.type
_entity_poly.pdbx_seq_one_letter_code
_entity_poly.pdbx_strand_id
1 'polypeptide(L)'
;MKKILKYIICVLLCVTALNLTPFIKVNAESFDIKSESAILIDFHSQNVIYSKNETEHLTIASMTKIMLLDLCFDALENGEYSLNDLICVSENASGMGGSQVFLEGNAKYSAEDLLKSIIVASANDASVAMAEFLFGSEQECVYNMNLKAKEYGMNDTHYSNCTGLPMPEQYS
;
A
#
# COMPACT_ATOMS: atom_id res chain seq x y z
N MET A 1 -55.57 16.64 38.78
CA MET A 1 -55.18 15.22 38.97
C MET A 1 -55.33 14.36 37.71
N LYS A 2 -56.50 14.27 37.05
CA LYS A 2 -56.72 13.42 35.86
C LYS A 2 -55.83 13.72 34.62
N LYS A 3 -55.42 14.98 34.42
CA LYS A 3 -54.51 15.34 33.28
C LYS A 3 -53.07 14.91 33.56
N ILE A 4 -52.56 15.08 34.77
CA ILE A 4 -51.20 14.66 35.17
C ILE A 4 -51.03 13.14 35.06
N LEU A 5 -52.06 12.41 35.49
CA LEU A 5 -52.07 10.94 35.39
C LEU A 5 -51.98 10.45 33.93
N LYS A 6 -52.66 11.14 32.98
CA LYS A 6 -52.56 10.80 31.56
C LYS A 6 -51.14 11.02 31.00
N TYR A 7 -50.47 12.12 31.37
CA TYR A 7 -49.09 12.35 30.96
C TYR A 7 -48.12 11.32 31.51
N ILE A 8 -48.28 10.90 32.77
CA ILE A 8 -47.45 9.86 33.39
C ILE A 8 -47.66 8.53 32.66
N ILE A 9 -48.89 8.16 32.32
CA ILE A 9 -49.20 6.92 31.58
C ILE A 9 -48.57 6.96 30.17
N CYS A 10 -48.67 8.09 29.44
CA CYS A 10 -48.06 8.26 28.12
C CYS A 10 -46.54 8.15 28.17
N VAL A 11 -45.88 8.77 29.15
CA VAL A 11 -44.42 8.66 29.31
C VAL A 11 -44.01 7.24 29.66
N LEU A 12 -44.73 6.55 30.52
CA LEU A 12 -44.47 5.15 30.83
C LEU A 12 -44.62 4.24 29.59
N LEU A 13 -45.65 4.43 28.79
CA LEU A 13 -45.88 3.71 27.55
C LEU A 13 -44.75 3.96 26.50
N CYS A 14 -44.29 5.22 26.39
CA CYS A 14 -43.17 5.54 25.52
C CYS A 14 -41.87 4.86 25.98
N VAL A 15 -41.59 4.87 27.29
CA VAL A 15 -40.39 4.24 27.87
C VAL A 15 -40.45 2.72 27.69
N THR A 16 -41.63 2.08 27.87
CA THR A 16 -41.78 0.63 27.64
C THR A 16 -41.67 0.26 26.16
N ALA A 17 -42.17 1.10 25.23
CA ALA A 17 -42.04 0.89 23.80
C ALA A 17 -40.59 0.96 23.30
N LEU A 18 -39.78 1.87 23.87
CA LEU A 18 -38.33 1.97 23.57
C LEU A 18 -37.53 0.73 24.03
N ASN A 19 -38.00 0.03 25.08
CA ASN A 19 -37.34 -1.19 25.56
C ASN A 19 -37.80 -2.48 24.86
N LEU A 20 -38.81 -2.40 24.00
CA LEU A 20 -39.37 -3.54 23.24
C LEU A 20 -38.82 -3.66 21.81
N THR A 21 -37.91 -2.77 21.38
CA THR A 21 -37.23 -2.96 20.10
C THR A 21 -36.27 -4.15 20.24
N PRO A 22 -36.52 -5.27 19.55
CA PRO A 22 -35.55 -6.37 19.58
C PRO A 22 -34.23 -5.82 19.01
N PHE A 23 -33.18 -5.87 19.78
CA PHE A 23 -31.83 -5.71 19.26
C PHE A 23 -31.64 -6.82 18.21
N ILE A 24 -31.77 -6.49 16.93
CA ILE A 24 -31.40 -7.40 15.86
C ILE A 24 -29.90 -7.58 15.99
N LYS A 25 -29.47 -8.67 16.62
CA LYS A 25 -28.11 -9.13 16.55
C LYS A 25 -27.85 -9.53 15.09
N VAL A 26 -27.28 -8.64 14.32
CA VAL A 26 -26.70 -9.02 13.05
C VAL A 26 -25.47 -9.83 13.40
N ASN A 27 -25.58 -11.16 13.29
CA ASN A 27 -24.40 -12.02 13.28
C ASN A 27 -23.71 -11.76 11.95
N ALA A 28 -22.70 -10.89 11.95
CA ALA A 28 -21.75 -10.86 10.86
C ALA A 28 -21.09 -12.25 10.83
N GLU A 29 -21.23 -12.98 9.73
CA GLU A 29 -20.39 -14.17 9.50
C GLU A 29 -18.95 -13.72 9.63
N SER A 30 -18.18 -14.43 10.46
CA SER A 30 -16.75 -14.16 10.57
C SER A 30 -16.12 -14.49 9.23
N PHE A 31 -15.63 -13.46 8.54
CA PHE A 31 -14.82 -13.65 7.35
C PHE A 31 -13.51 -14.33 7.80
N ASP A 32 -13.39 -15.62 7.54
CA ASP A 32 -12.13 -16.35 7.76
C ASP A 32 -11.33 -16.32 6.46
N ILE A 33 -10.41 -15.36 6.37
CA ILE A 33 -9.48 -15.26 5.25
C ILE A 33 -8.15 -15.91 5.62
N LYS A 34 -7.57 -16.62 4.66
CA LYS A 34 -6.32 -17.38 4.84
C LYS A 34 -5.07 -16.51 4.94
N SER A 35 -5.15 -15.24 4.52
CA SER A 35 -4.02 -14.32 4.64
C SER A 35 -3.62 -14.11 6.10
N GLU A 36 -2.34 -13.89 6.34
CA GLU A 36 -1.77 -13.61 7.66
C GLU A 36 -2.26 -12.26 8.20
N SER A 37 -2.29 -11.26 7.35
CA SER A 37 -2.87 -9.94 7.62
C SER A 37 -3.83 -9.52 6.51
N ALA A 38 -4.81 -8.68 6.84
CA ALA A 38 -5.73 -8.09 5.87
C ALA A 38 -6.42 -6.86 6.44
N ILE A 39 -6.71 -5.91 5.59
CA ILE A 39 -7.55 -4.77 5.88
C ILE A 39 -8.48 -4.49 4.69
N LEU A 40 -9.73 -4.17 4.97
CA LEU A 40 -10.71 -3.70 4.00
C LEU A 40 -11.28 -2.38 4.49
N ILE A 41 -11.12 -1.35 3.68
CA ILE A 41 -11.62 0.00 3.95
C ILE A 41 -12.60 0.46 2.87
N ASP A 42 -13.61 1.21 3.28
CA ASP A 42 -14.42 1.95 2.33
C ASP A 42 -13.65 3.17 1.82
N PHE A 43 -13.47 3.24 0.50
CA PHE A 43 -12.64 4.26 -0.13
C PHE A 43 -13.12 5.70 0.16
N HIS A 44 -14.44 5.93 0.21
CA HIS A 44 -14.98 7.28 0.37
C HIS A 44 -15.03 7.74 1.83
N SER A 45 -15.47 6.86 2.73
CA SER A 45 -15.61 7.19 4.14
C SER A 45 -14.35 6.92 4.97
N GLN A 46 -13.38 6.19 4.40
CA GLN A 46 -12.16 5.70 5.07
C GLN A 46 -12.45 4.81 6.30
N ASN A 47 -13.69 4.31 6.42
CA ASN A 47 -14.05 3.40 7.51
C ASN A 47 -13.47 2.00 7.27
N VAL A 48 -12.86 1.45 8.30
CA VAL A 48 -12.41 0.06 8.29
C VAL A 48 -13.65 -0.85 8.39
N ILE A 49 -13.86 -1.68 7.36
CA ILE A 49 -14.97 -2.65 7.28
C ILE A 49 -14.53 -3.98 7.89
N TYR A 50 -13.27 -4.36 7.68
CA TYR A 50 -12.67 -5.58 8.21
C TYR A 50 -11.19 -5.36 8.44
N SER A 51 -10.65 -5.94 9.51
CA SER A 51 -9.21 -5.99 9.74
C SER A 51 -8.81 -7.31 10.40
N LYS A 52 -7.58 -7.74 10.12
CA LYS A 52 -6.93 -8.91 10.69
C LYS A 52 -5.42 -8.62 10.72
N ASN A 53 -4.85 -8.55 11.91
CA ASN A 53 -3.41 -8.31 12.12
C ASN A 53 -2.87 -7.13 11.28
N GLU A 54 -3.64 -6.08 11.12
CA GLU A 54 -3.34 -4.95 10.23
C GLU A 54 -2.17 -4.08 10.71
N THR A 55 -1.75 -4.29 11.95
CA THR A 55 -0.61 -3.58 12.57
C THR A 55 0.62 -4.46 12.75
N GLU A 56 0.59 -5.69 12.27
CA GLU A 56 1.75 -6.59 12.35
C GLU A 56 2.78 -6.23 11.28
N HIS A 57 4.05 -6.17 11.68
CA HIS A 57 5.17 -5.96 10.76
C HIS A 57 5.40 -7.22 9.92
N LEU A 58 4.96 -7.20 8.68
CA LEU A 58 5.09 -8.32 7.76
C LEU A 58 5.98 -7.98 6.57
N THR A 59 6.61 -9.00 6.01
CA THR A 59 7.33 -8.84 4.75
C THR A 59 6.33 -8.68 3.61
N ILE A 60 6.40 -7.56 2.91
CA ILE A 60 5.46 -7.19 1.85
C ILE A 60 5.90 -7.63 0.45
N ALA A 61 7.07 -8.25 0.35
CA ALA A 61 7.63 -8.71 -0.93
C ALA A 61 7.52 -7.61 -2.02
N SER A 62 7.10 -7.99 -3.22
CA SER A 62 7.01 -7.06 -4.36
C SER A 62 6.01 -5.91 -4.21
N MET A 63 5.19 -5.86 -3.16
CA MET A 63 4.41 -4.65 -2.86
C MET A 63 5.31 -3.44 -2.56
N THR A 64 6.56 -3.67 -2.15
CA THR A 64 7.62 -2.66 -2.04
C THR A 64 7.73 -1.78 -3.30
N LYS A 65 7.54 -2.36 -4.49
CA LYS A 65 7.63 -1.65 -5.77
C LYS A 65 6.53 -0.59 -5.96
N ILE A 66 5.46 -0.64 -5.18
CA ILE A 66 4.41 0.41 -5.21
C ILE A 66 5.01 1.75 -4.78
N MET A 67 5.84 1.76 -3.73
CA MET A 67 6.53 2.98 -3.28
C MET A 67 7.57 3.45 -4.31
N LEU A 68 8.31 2.53 -4.93
CA LEU A 68 9.23 2.90 -6.01
C LEU A 68 8.48 3.54 -7.18
N LEU A 69 7.35 2.94 -7.60
CA LEU A 69 6.53 3.48 -8.68
C LEU A 69 5.94 4.85 -8.34
N ASP A 70 5.53 5.06 -7.09
CA ASP A 70 5.05 6.34 -6.60
C ASP A 70 6.11 7.44 -6.80
N LEU A 71 7.36 7.18 -6.38
CA LEU A 71 8.48 8.09 -6.61
C LEU A 71 8.78 8.30 -8.12
N CYS A 72 8.68 7.22 -8.92
CA CYS A 72 8.88 7.34 -10.36
C CYS A 72 7.80 8.22 -11.01
N PHE A 73 6.55 8.09 -10.61
CA PHE A 73 5.46 8.91 -11.14
C PHE A 73 5.52 10.35 -10.65
N ASP A 74 5.91 10.60 -9.40
CA ASP A 74 6.15 11.95 -8.91
C ASP A 74 7.22 12.66 -9.76
N ALA A 75 8.35 12.00 -10.02
CA ALA A 75 9.42 12.54 -10.86
C ALA A 75 8.95 12.78 -12.32
N LEU A 76 8.12 11.87 -12.88
CA LEU A 76 7.54 12.03 -14.21
C LEU A 76 6.59 13.22 -14.27
N GLU A 77 5.70 13.39 -13.29
CA GLU A 77 4.76 14.50 -13.21
C GLU A 77 5.48 15.84 -13.00
N ASN A 78 6.59 15.85 -12.26
CA ASN A 78 7.46 17.00 -12.09
C ASN A 78 8.29 17.34 -13.34
N GLY A 79 8.27 16.47 -14.37
CA GLY A 79 9.03 16.68 -15.62
C GLY A 79 10.53 16.45 -15.48
N GLU A 80 10.96 15.69 -14.47
CA GLU A 80 12.38 15.34 -14.26
C GLU A 80 12.88 14.37 -15.35
N TYR A 81 11.96 13.59 -15.95
CA TYR A 81 12.20 12.75 -17.11
C TYR A 81 10.93 12.59 -17.94
N SER A 82 11.05 11.96 -19.11
CA SER A 82 9.93 11.60 -19.98
C SER A 82 9.88 10.10 -20.25
N LEU A 83 8.71 9.59 -20.62
CA LEU A 83 8.52 8.16 -20.92
C LEU A 83 9.41 7.66 -22.06
N ASN A 84 9.84 8.56 -22.96
CA ASN A 84 10.70 8.24 -24.09
C ASN A 84 12.21 8.32 -23.77
N ASP A 85 12.59 8.76 -22.57
CA ASP A 85 13.99 8.85 -22.20
C ASP A 85 14.63 7.47 -22.17
N LEU A 86 15.82 7.36 -22.72
CA LEU A 86 16.57 6.13 -22.81
C LEU A 86 17.48 5.96 -21.60
N ILE A 87 17.17 5.00 -20.77
CA ILE A 87 17.86 4.67 -19.53
C ILE A 87 18.85 3.56 -19.79
N CYS A 88 20.11 3.79 -19.45
CA CYS A 88 21.16 2.78 -19.54
C CYS A 88 21.09 1.87 -18.32
N VAL A 89 20.94 0.57 -18.56
CA VAL A 89 20.89 -0.46 -17.51
C VAL A 89 22.29 -0.78 -17.03
N SER A 90 22.54 -0.69 -15.73
CA SER A 90 23.83 -1.08 -15.16
C SER A 90 24.01 -2.59 -15.11
N GLU A 91 25.26 -3.04 -14.94
CA GLU A 91 25.56 -4.46 -14.65
C GLU A 91 24.93 -4.93 -13.34
N ASN A 92 24.81 -4.02 -12.35
CA ASN A 92 24.11 -4.31 -11.09
C ASN A 92 22.62 -4.58 -11.34
N ALA A 93 21.93 -3.71 -12.06
CA ALA A 93 20.52 -3.88 -12.38
C ALA A 93 20.26 -5.13 -13.21
N SER A 94 21.06 -5.40 -14.25
CA SER A 94 20.91 -6.59 -15.11
C SER A 94 21.24 -7.89 -14.37
N GLY A 95 22.06 -7.84 -13.32
CA GLY A 95 22.43 -8.98 -12.48
C GLY A 95 21.42 -9.33 -11.38
N MET A 96 20.32 -8.61 -11.27
CA MET A 96 19.31 -8.84 -10.23
C MET A 96 18.66 -10.21 -10.35
N GLY A 97 18.41 -10.83 -9.18
CA GLY A 97 17.68 -12.10 -9.11
C GLY A 97 16.18 -11.93 -8.93
N GLY A 98 15.46 -13.05 -8.85
CA GLY A 98 14.02 -13.09 -8.65
C GLY A 98 13.24 -12.80 -9.94
N SER A 99 12.08 -12.12 -9.84
CA SER A 99 11.30 -11.73 -11.02
C SER A 99 12.05 -10.68 -11.83
N GLN A 100 12.24 -10.92 -13.13
CA GLN A 100 13.01 -10.06 -14.02
C GLN A 100 12.53 -10.19 -15.47
N VAL A 101 12.86 -9.23 -16.31
CA VAL A 101 12.61 -9.24 -17.75
C VAL A 101 13.89 -9.45 -18.56
N PHE A 102 14.99 -9.79 -17.87
CA PHE A 102 16.30 -10.11 -18.44
C PHE A 102 16.88 -8.95 -19.26
N LEU A 103 16.93 -7.78 -18.64
CA LEU A 103 17.57 -6.61 -19.24
C LEU A 103 19.06 -6.86 -19.45
N GLU A 104 19.59 -6.46 -20.60
CA GLU A 104 20.99 -6.56 -20.90
C GLU A 104 21.77 -5.40 -20.27
N GLY A 105 22.89 -5.72 -19.59
CA GLY A 105 23.79 -4.70 -19.03
C GLY A 105 24.36 -3.79 -20.11
N ASN A 106 24.45 -2.51 -19.82
CA ASN A 106 24.88 -1.43 -20.73
C ASN A 106 23.95 -1.19 -21.94
N ALA A 107 22.83 -1.92 -22.09
CA ALA A 107 21.80 -1.63 -23.06
C ALA A 107 20.91 -0.47 -22.58
N LYS A 108 20.17 0.12 -23.50
CA LYS A 108 19.25 1.23 -23.23
C LYS A 108 17.82 0.81 -23.51
N TYR A 109 16.95 1.12 -22.56
CA TYR A 109 15.51 0.90 -22.65
C TYR A 109 14.77 2.19 -22.36
N SER A 110 13.57 2.35 -22.93
CA SER A 110 12.75 3.53 -22.60
C SER A 110 12.25 3.47 -21.15
N ALA A 111 12.07 4.62 -20.53
CA ALA A 111 11.46 4.71 -19.20
C ALA A 111 10.08 4.02 -19.19
N GLU A 112 9.31 4.15 -20.27
CA GLU A 112 8.01 3.50 -20.44
C GLU A 112 8.13 1.97 -20.37
N ASP A 113 9.10 1.37 -21.06
CA ASP A 113 9.29 -0.09 -21.05
C ASP A 113 9.75 -0.59 -19.68
N LEU A 114 10.61 0.17 -18.99
CA LEU A 114 11.04 -0.18 -17.64
C LEU A 114 9.88 -0.08 -16.66
N LEU A 115 9.08 0.98 -16.68
CA LEU A 115 7.89 1.11 -15.82
C LEU A 115 6.87 -0.01 -16.09
N LYS A 116 6.60 -0.33 -17.36
CA LYS A 116 5.74 -1.47 -17.74
C LYS A 116 6.29 -2.79 -17.21
N SER A 117 7.60 -3.00 -17.28
CA SER A 117 8.26 -4.19 -16.77
C SER A 117 8.10 -4.33 -15.25
N ILE A 118 8.19 -3.23 -14.51
CA ILE A 118 7.95 -3.20 -13.06
C ILE A 118 6.48 -3.55 -12.76
N ILE A 119 5.54 -2.90 -13.44
CA ILE A 119 4.11 -3.03 -13.16
C ILE A 119 3.59 -4.43 -13.54
N VAL A 120 3.95 -4.92 -14.71
CA VAL A 120 3.35 -6.14 -15.29
C VAL A 120 4.11 -7.41 -14.87
N ALA A 121 5.44 -7.37 -14.94
CA ALA A 121 6.29 -8.52 -14.62
C ALA A 121 6.89 -8.48 -13.22
N SER A 122 6.66 -7.41 -12.47
CA SER A 122 7.28 -7.20 -11.16
C SER A 122 8.82 -7.28 -11.22
N ALA A 123 9.40 -6.76 -12.29
CA ALA A 123 10.80 -6.93 -12.66
C ALA A 123 11.76 -6.21 -11.70
N ASN A 124 12.66 -6.98 -11.08
CA ASN A 124 13.67 -6.44 -10.15
C ASN A 124 14.77 -5.69 -10.88
N ASP A 125 15.22 -6.20 -12.02
CA ASP A 125 16.19 -5.55 -12.90
C ASP A 125 15.72 -4.17 -13.35
N ALA A 126 14.48 -4.05 -13.81
CA ALA A 126 13.89 -2.77 -14.17
C ALA A 126 13.70 -1.85 -12.95
N SER A 127 13.38 -2.40 -11.77
CA SER A 127 13.24 -1.61 -10.53
C SER A 127 14.56 -0.96 -10.15
N VAL A 128 15.65 -1.72 -10.15
CA VAL A 128 16.98 -1.19 -9.82
C VAL A 128 17.45 -0.20 -10.90
N ALA A 129 17.20 -0.48 -12.19
CA ALA A 129 17.54 0.45 -13.27
C ALA A 129 16.84 1.81 -13.11
N MET A 130 15.54 1.83 -12.78
CA MET A 130 14.81 3.07 -12.51
C MET A 130 15.30 3.77 -11.25
N ALA A 131 15.60 3.02 -10.17
CA ALA A 131 16.15 3.56 -8.93
C ALA A 131 17.50 4.26 -9.15
N GLU A 132 18.41 3.59 -9.87
CA GLU A 132 19.73 4.16 -10.22
C GLU A 132 19.62 5.37 -11.14
N PHE A 133 18.69 5.35 -12.09
CA PHE A 133 18.46 6.46 -13.01
C PHE A 133 17.99 7.73 -12.28
N LEU A 134 17.00 7.60 -11.39
CA LEU A 134 16.39 8.75 -10.73
C LEU A 134 17.21 9.27 -9.55
N PHE A 135 17.84 8.37 -8.81
CA PHE A 135 18.49 8.70 -7.53
C PHE A 135 20.01 8.48 -7.55
N GLY A 136 20.58 7.97 -8.64
CA GLY A 136 22.00 7.69 -8.76
C GLY A 136 22.43 6.35 -8.13
N SER A 137 21.62 5.78 -7.24
CA SER A 137 21.85 4.46 -6.63
C SER A 137 20.56 3.88 -6.04
N GLU A 138 20.51 2.56 -5.86
CA GLU A 138 19.40 1.91 -5.12
C GLU A 138 19.33 2.42 -3.67
N GLN A 139 20.47 2.66 -3.02
CA GLN A 139 20.54 3.14 -1.63
C GLN A 139 19.89 4.51 -1.47
N GLU A 140 20.15 5.44 -2.37
CA GLU A 140 19.52 6.77 -2.36
C GLU A 140 18.02 6.67 -2.68
N CYS A 141 17.63 5.78 -3.58
CA CYS A 141 16.22 5.49 -3.82
C CYS A 141 15.52 5.00 -2.55
N VAL A 142 16.09 4.01 -1.86
CA VAL A 142 15.58 3.46 -0.59
C VAL A 142 15.47 4.53 0.49
N TYR A 143 16.47 5.42 0.58
CA TYR A 143 16.39 6.56 1.49
C TYR A 143 15.16 7.44 1.18
N ASN A 144 14.92 7.76 -0.09
CA ASN A 144 13.76 8.55 -0.52
C ASN A 144 12.43 7.79 -0.32
N MET A 145 12.39 6.46 -0.54
CA MET A 145 11.21 5.62 -0.21
C MET A 145 10.86 5.73 1.28
N ASN A 146 11.84 5.68 2.17
CA ASN A 146 11.61 5.82 3.61
C ASN A 146 11.21 7.24 4.02
N LEU A 147 11.70 8.28 3.34
CA LEU A 147 11.23 9.65 3.53
C LEU A 147 9.77 9.79 3.12
N LYS A 148 9.41 9.25 1.95
CA LYS A 148 8.05 9.29 1.41
C LYS A 148 7.07 8.50 2.29
N ALA A 149 7.49 7.35 2.83
CA ALA A 149 6.70 6.60 3.80
C ALA A 149 6.36 7.44 5.04
N LYS A 150 7.32 8.17 5.57
CA LYS A 150 7.09 9.09 6.71
C LYS A 150 6.14 10.23 6.35
N GLU A 151 6.29 10.80 5.14
CA GLU A 151 5.39 11.84 4.62
C GLU A 151 3.93 11.35 4.57
N TYR A 152 3.72 10.10 4.16
CA TYR A 152 2.41 9.45 4.12
C TYR A 152 1.91 8.96 5.48
N GLY A 153 2.69 9.14 6.56
CA GLY A 153 2.33 8.70 7.90
C GLY A 153 2.45 7.19 8.11
N MET A 154 3.18 6.48 7.24
CA MET A 154 3.46 5.05 7.34
C MET A 154 4.58 4.80 8.35
N ASN A 155 4.28 5.02 9.65
CA ASN A 155 5.28 5.02 10.72
C ASN A 155 5.84 3.62 11.04
N ASP A 156 5.09 2.58 10.68
CA ASP A 156 5.45 1.17 10.88
C ASP A 156 5.89 0.50 9.56
N THR A 157 6.44 1.30 8.63
CA THR A 157 6.99 0.82 7.37
C THR A 157 8.47 1.16 7.25
N HIS A 158 9.27 0.19 6.85
CA HIS A 158 10.68 0.38 6.56
C HIS A 158 11.11 -0.40 5.31
N TYR A 159 11.75 0.29 4.39
CA TYR A 159 12.31 -0.25 3.16
C TYR A 159 13.82 -0.41 3.29
N SER A 160 14.34 -1.59 2.91
CA SER A 160 15.78 -1.90 2.85
C SER A 160 16.29 -2.11 1.42
N ASN A 161 15.38 -2.30 0.46
CA ASN A 161 15.66 -2.33 -0.98
C ASN A 161 14.43 -1.83 -1.76
N CYS A 162 14.57 -1.58 -3.06
CA CYS A 162 13.49 -1.12 -3.92
C CYS A 162 12.68 -2.25 -4.59
N THR A 163 13.08 -3.50 -4.39
CA THR A 163 12.55 -4.67 -5.12
C THR A 163 11.59 -5.53 -4.30
N GLY A 164 11.72 -5.53 -2.98
CA GLY A 164 10.99 -6.41 -2.07
C GLY A 164 11.62 -7.79 -1.92
N LEU A 165 12.87 -7.97 -2.38
CA LEU A 165 13.64 -9.16 -2.03
C LEU A 165 13.87 -9.23 -0.52
N PRO A 166 13.94 -10.44 0.07
CA PRO A 166 14.10 -10.59 1.51
C PRO A 166 15.36 -9.87 2.02
N MET A 167 15.15 -8.95 2.95
CA MET A 167 16.21 -8.23 3.67
C MET A 167 15.82 -8.08 5.14
N PRO A 168 16.79 -8.08 6.06
CA PRO A 168 16.53 -7.67 7.43
C PRO A 168 15.88 -6.29 7.47
N GLU A 169 14.98 -6.09 8.43
CA GLU A 169 14.32 -4.80 8.68
C GLU A 169 13.48 -4.25 7.51
N GLN A 170 13.06 -5.10 6.56
CA GLN A 170 12.11 -4.72 5.52
C GLN A 170 10.71 -5.21 5.86
N TYR A 171 9.81 -4.29 6.17
CA TYR A 171 8.44 -4.58 6.62
C TYR A 171 7.48 -3.40 6.33
N SER A 172 6.21 -3.69 6.38
CA SER A 172 5.12 -2.72 6.43
C SER A 172 3.93 -3.32 7.17
#